data_42a10c22940080675d316fa901481319
#
_entry.id   42a10c22940080675d316fa901481319
#
_cell.length_a   1.000
_cell.length_b   1.000
_cell.length_c   1.000
_cell.angle_alpha   90.00
_cell.angle_beta   90.00
_cell.angle_gamma   90.00
#
_symmetry.space_group_name_H-M   'P 1'
#
loop_
_entity.id
_entity.type
_entity.pdbx_description
1 polymer ?
#
loop_
_entity_poly.entity_id
_entity_poly.type
_entity_poly.pdbx_seq_one_letter_code
_entity_poly.pdbx_strand_id
1 'polypeptide(L)'
;MSRSRRVEVLFTSEFKRSLRRLAKRYRNIRRDLEPVVDQLALGETPGDRVKGTGYVVYKVRVPNSDARRGKSGGYRVLYYVETAERVILVTIYSKSDQGDISASVLRQIIEGELSSD
;
A
#
# COMPACT_ATOMS: atom_id res chain seq x y z
N MET A 1 19.40 -24.42 -7.56
CA MET A 1 18.64 -24.04 -6.75
C MET A 1 18.14 -22.75 -6.89
N SER A 2 17.03 -22.50 -6.73
CA SER A 2 16.55 -21.28 -6.98
C SER A 2 16.67 -20.44 -5.83
N ARG A 3 16.90 -19.22 -5.98
CA ARG A 3 16.99 -18.40 -5.00
C ARG A 3 15.92 -17.47 -5.02
N SER A 4 15.29 -17.19 -4.04
CA SER A 4 14.24 -16.32 -3.99
C SER A 4 14.68 -14.98 -4.32
N ARG A 5 14.03 -14.30 -5.23
CA ARG A 5 14.40 -13.01 -5.58
C ARG A 5 13.79 -12.09 -4.59
N ARG A 6 14.54 -11.22 -3.98
CA ARG A 6 14.02 -10.29 -3.10
C ARG A 6 13.65 -9.05 -3.81
N VAL A 7 12.49 -8.52 -3.59
CA VAL A 7 12.01 -7.28 -4.17
C VAL A 7 12.22 -6.17 -3.16
N GLU A 8 12.77 -5.05 -3.62
CA GLU A 8 12.96 -3.90 -2.76
C GLU A 8 11.60 -3.24 -2.54
N VAL A 9 11.22 -3.01 -1.30
CA VAL A 9 9.93 -2.41 -0.98
C VAL A 9 10.19 -1.02 -0.41
N LEU A 10 9.70 0.01 -1.12
CA LEU A 10 9.90 1.38 -0.72
C LEU A 10 8.57 2.01 -0.35
N PHE A 11 8.63 3.20 0.26
CA PHE A 11 7.44 3.88 0.73
C PHE A 11 7.50 5.33 0.30
N THR A 12 6.40 5.87 -0.21
CA THR A 12 6.36 7.31 -0.55
C THR A 12 6.24 8.13 0.71
N SER A 13 6.51 9.41 0.62
CA SER A 13 6.30 10.32 1.73
C SER A 13 4.83 10.32 2.13
N GLU A 14 3.95 10.23 1.16
CA GLU A 14 2.52 10.21 1.43
C GLU A 14 2.15 8.96 2.25
N PHE A 15 2.70 7.80 1.90
CA PHE A 15 2.41 6.58 2.63
C PHE A 15 2.89 6.73 4.08
N LYS A 16 4.09 7.23 4.27
CA LYS A 16 4.64 7.37 5.61
C LYS A 16 3.81 8.31 6.47
N ARG A 17 3.35 9.40 5.87
CA ARG A 17 2.54 10.38 6.57
C ARG A 17 1.19 9.78 6.96
N SER A 18 0.55 9.07 6.04
CA SER A 18 -0.73 8.44 6.30
C SER A 18 -0.60 7.36 7.37
N LEU A 19 0.47 6.58 7.29
CA LEU A 19 0.71 5.54 8.26
C LEU A 19 0.88 6.13 9.67
N ARG A 20 1.64 7.21 9.79
CA ARG A 20 1.83 7.82 11.10
C ARG A 20 0.52 8.33 11.66
N ARG A 21 -0.32 8.92 10.80
CA ARG A 21 -1.60 9.44 11.24
C ARG A 21 -2.51 8.31 11.71
N LEU A 22 -2.57 7.23 10.98
CA LEU A 22 -3.41 6.10 11.33
C LEU A 22 -2.89 5.39 12.59
N ALA A 23 -1.59 5.36 12.77
CA ALA A 23 -1.00 4.67 13.91
C ALA A 23 -1.39 5.30 15.25
N LYS A 24 -1.81 6.54 15.22
CA LYS A 24 -2.25 7.18 16.46
C LYS A 24 -3.56 6.59 16.93
N ARG A 25 -4.39 6.12 15.99
CA ARG A 25 -5.66 5.53 16.36
C ARG A 25 -5.58 4.03 16.43
N TYR A 26 -4.78 3.41 15.60
CA TYR A 26 -4.72 1.97 15.49
C TYR A 26 -3.31 1.49 15.80
N ARG A 27 -3.08 1.12 17.05
CA ARG A 27 -1.75 0.78 17.49
C ARG A 27 -1.11 -0.39 16.81
N ASN A 28 -1.88 -1.33 16.31
CA ASN A 28 -1.32 -2.51 15.68
C ASN A 28 -1.21 -2.42 14.17
N ILE A 29 -1.36 -1.22 13.61
CA ILE A 29 -1.35 -1.09 12.16
C ILE A 29 -0.08 -1.62 11.52
N ARG A 30 1.07 -1.40 12.12
CA ARG A 30 2.31 -1.86 11.51
C ARG A 30 2.38 -3.37 11.50
N ARG A 31 1.89 -4.00 12.54
CA ARG A 31 1.83 -5.44 12.58
C ARG A 31 0.84 -5.96 11.55
N ASP A 32 -0.29 -5.28 11.37
CA ASP A 32 -1.29 -5.67 10.41
C ASP A 32 -0.77 -5.59 8.98
N LEU A 33 0.19 -4.69 8.73
CA LEU A 33 0.75 -4.54 7.40
C LEU A 33 1.85 -5.55 7.09
N GLU A 34 2.45 -6.17 8.08
CA GLU A 34 3.59 -7.06 7.86
C GLU A 34 3.33 -8.16 6.82
N PRO A 35 2.18 -8.84 6.83
CA PRO A 35 1.97 -9.88 5.82
C PRO A 35 2.02 -9.37 4.39
N VAL A 36 1.49 -8.15 4.16
CA VAL A 36 1.50 -7.60 2.82
C VAL A 36 2.91 -7.20 2.42
N VAL A 37 3.65 -6.57 3.33
CA VAL A 37 5.03 -6.17 3.03
C VAL A 37 5.86 -7.42 2.74
N ASP A 38 5.65 -8.50 3.49
CA ASP A 38 6.37 -9.73 3.25
C ASP A 38 6.02 -10.33 1.90
N GLN A 39 4.76 -10.31 1.52
CA GLN A 39 4.37 -10.81 0.22
C GLN A 39 5.01 -10.01 -0.90
N LEU A 40 5.05 -8.69 -0.75
CA LEU A 40 5.65 -7.84 -1.77
C LEU A 40 7.16 -8.12 -1.86
N ALA A 41 7.81 -8.32 -0.74
CA ALA A 41 9.25 -8.58 -0.73
C ALA A 41 9.58 -9.92 -1.42
N LEU A 42 8.61 -10.84 -1.44
CA LEU A 42 8.78 -12.11 -2.10
C LEU A 42 8.37 -12.07 -3.57
N GLY A 43 7.93 -10.94 -4.06
CA GLY A 43 7.56 -10.81 -5.47
C GLY A 43 6.10 -11.05 -5.77
N GLU A 44 5.28 -11.22 -4.74
CA GLU A 44 3.85 -11.41 -4.97
C GLU A 44 3.17 -10.06 -5.15
N THR A 45 2.08 -10.03 -5.86
CA THR A 45 1.33 -8.79 -6.07
C THR A 45 -0.12 -9.00 -5.66
N PRO A 46 -0.37 -9.06 -4.35
CA PRO A 46 -1.74 -9.31 -3.87
C PRO A 46 -2.68 -8.15 -4.19
N GLY A 47 -3.96 -8.46 -4.28
CA GLY A 47 -4.98 -7.44 -4.50
C GLY A 47 -5.38 -7.33 -5.95
N ASP A 48 -6.08 -6.26 -6.26
CA ASP A 48 -6.62 -6.06 -7.58
C ASP A 48 -5.95 -4.92 -8.31
N ARG A 49 -5.80 -5.05 -9.62
CA ARG A 49 -5.19 -4.03 -10.43
C ARG A 49 -6.08 -2.79 -10.49
N VAL A 50 -5.49 -1.64 -10.33
CA VAL A 50 -6.19 -0.37 -10.43
C VAL A 50 -5.93 0.21 -11.82
N LYS A 51 -6.98 0.43 -12.61
CA LYS A 51 -6.81 0.93 -13.94
C LYS A 51 -6.85 2.43 -13.99
N GLY A 52 -6.35 3.00 -15.05
CA GLY A 52 -6.47 4.42 -15.30
C GLY A 52 -5.39 5.29 -14.69
N THR A 53 -4.39 4.72 -14.02
CA THR A 53 -3.34 5.54 -13.45
C THR A 53 -2.19 5.77 -14.42
N GLY A 54 -2.07 4.93 -15.43
CA GLY A 54 -0.90 4.98 -16.31
C GLY A 54 0.27 4.18 -15.77
N TYR A 55 0.12 3.55 -14.60
CA TYR A 55 1.16 2.79 -13.96
C TYR A 55 0.61 1.45 -13.50
N VAL A 56 1.47 0.53 -13.15
CA VAL A 56 1.05 -0.79 -12.65
C VAL A 56 0.79 -0.68 -11.16
N VAL A 57 -0.45 -0.41 -10.81
CA VAL A 57 -0.85 -0.16 -9.43
C VAL A 57 -1.85 -1.21 -8.98
N TYR A 58 -1.70 -1.67 -7.75
CA TYR A 58 -2.63 -2.63 -7.15
C TYR A 58 -3.20 -2.07 -5.86
N LYS A 59 -4.39 -2.52 -5.52
CA LYS A 59 -5.03 -2.14 -4.28
C LYS A 59 -5.31 -3.41 -3.50
N VAL A 60 -4.82 -3.49 -2.28
CA VAL A 60 -5.00 -4.67 -1.46
C VAL A 60 -5.66 -4.32 -0.14
N ARG A 61 -6.55 -5.21 0.32
CA ARG A 61 -7.24 -4.98 1.56
C ARG A 61 -6.44 -5.59 2.69
N VAL A 62 -6.33 -4.89 3.80
CA VAL A 62 -5.61 -5.37 4.97
C VAL A 62 -6.54 -5.29 6.17
N PRO A 63 -6.76 -6.39 6.88
CA PRO A 63 -7.64 -6.35 8.04
C PRO A 63 -7.08 -5.44 9.13
N ASN A 64 -7.95 -4.77 9.87
CA ASN A 64 -7.56 -3.90 10.96
C ASN A 64 -7.83 -4.66 12.26
N SER A 65 -6.79 -5.14 12.91
CA SER A 65 -6.94 -5.93 14.13
C SER A 65 -7.39 -5.10 15.33
N ASP A 66 -7.27 -3.78 15.22
CA ASP A 66 -7.72 -2.92 16.30
C ASP A 66 -9.22 -2.60 16.20
N ALA A 67 -9.84 -2.93 15.09
CA ALA A 67 -11.24 -2.62 14.91
C ALA A 67 -12.09 -3.70 15.55
N ARG A 68 -12.97 -3.30 16.51
CA ARG A 68 -13.70 -4.22 17.17
C ARG A 68 -14.69 -4.73 16.30
N ARG A 69 -15.39 -5.39 16.24
CA ARG A 69 -16.39 -5.88 15.44
C ARG A 69 -16.03 -6.20 14.07
N GLY A 70 -14.91 -6.10 13.70
CA GLY A 70 -14.49 -6.51 12.41
C GLY A 70 -15.32 -6.10 11.28
N LYS A 71 -15.89 -5.02 11.33
CA LYS A 71 -16.68 -4.62 10.39
C LYS A 71 -16.04 -4.23 9.31
N SER A 72 -16.04 -4.60 8.41
CA SER A 72 -15.64 -4.24 7.31
C SER A 72 -14.74 -3.46 6.86
N GLY A 73 -14.27 -2.89 7.09
CA GLY A 73 -13.46 -2.05 6.53
C GLY A 73 -12.10 -2.39 6.39
N GLY A 74 -11.35 -2.36 7.39
CA GLY A 74 -9.94 -2.57 7.29
C GLY A 74 -9.27 -1.43 6.58
N TYR A 75 -8.04 -1.66 6.15
CA TYR A 75 -7.27 -0.67 5.43
C TYR A 75 -7.23 -1.04 3.97
N ARG A 76 -6.94 -0.05 3.14
CA ARG A 76 -6.65 -0.27 1.74
C ARG A 76 -5.26 0.24 1.51
N VAL A 77 -4.41 -0.60 0.92
CA VAL A 77 -3.02 -0.21 0.61
C VAL A 77 -2.90 -0.20 -0.90
N LEU A 78 -2.36 0.89 -1.42
CA LEU A 78 -2.12 1.01 -2.86
C LEU A 78 -0.62 1.00 -3.09
N TYR A 79 -0.16 0.18 -4.02
CA TYR A 79 1.25 0.08 -4.30
C TYR A 79 1.51 0.03 -5.80
N TYR A 80 2.69 0.48 -6.19
CA TYR A 80 3.10 0.63 -7.58
C TYR A 80 4.24 -0.34 -7.83
N VAL A 81 4.07 -1.21 -8.82
CA VAL A 81 5.12 -2.16 -9.20
C VAL A 81 5.96 -1.46 -10.25
N GLU A 82 7.07 -0.86 -9.81
CA GLU A 82 7.88 -0.07 -10.71
C GLU A 82 8.70 -0.97 -11.62
N THR A 83 9.30 -2.00 -11.07
CA THR A 83 10.02 -3.00 -11.86
C THR A 83 9.80 -4.35 -11.21
N ALA A 84 10.32 -5.38 -11.81
CA ALA A 84 10.22 -6.72 -11.23
C ALA A 84 10.94 -6.82 -9.90
N GLU A 85 11.81 -5.86 -9.61
CA GLU A 85 12.59 -5.89 -8.39
C GLU A 85 12.32 -4.73 -7.45
N ARG A 86 11.37 -3.87 -7.76
CA ARG A 86 11.10 -2.72 -6.92
C ARG A 86 9.62 -2.38 -6.88
N VAL A 87 9.09 -2.31 -5.66
CA VAL A 87 7.70 -1.96 -5.43
C VAL A 87 7.65 -0.78 -4.47
N ILE A 88 6.75 0.15 -4.72
CA ILE A 88 6.63 1.34 -3.89
C ILE A 88 5.23 1.41 -3.33
N LEU A 89 5.11 1.44 -1.99
CA LEU A 89 3.82 1.61 -1.35
C LEU A 89 3.44 3.08 -1.46
N VAL A 90 2.32 3.35 -2.13
CA VAL A 90 1.92 4.70 -2.52
C VAL A 90 1.11 5.39 -1.45
N THR A 91 0.10 4.75 -0.93
CA THR A 91 -0.71 5.34 0.13
C THR A 91 -1.51 4.26 0.84
N ILE A 92 -2.01 4.60 2.03
CA ILE A 92 -2.83 3.70 2.82
C ILE A 92 -3.95 4.53 3.43
N TYR A 93 -5.14 3.97 3.51
CA TYR A 93 -6.24 4.65 4.18
C TYR A 93 -7.16 3.62 4.83
N SER A 94 -7.96 4.07 5.80
CA SER A 94 -8.94 3.23 6.44
C SER A 94 -10.23 3.34 5.66
N LYS A 95 -10.80 2.20 5.30
CA LYS A 95 -12.01 2.21 4.49
C LYS A 95 -13.16 2.89 5.22
N SER A 96 -13.18 2.85 6.54
CA SER A 96 -14.24 3.50 7.28
C SER A 96 -14.11 5.01 7.28
N ASP A 97 -12.92 5.55 6.98
CA ASP A 97 -12.72 6.99 7.00
C ASP A 97 -12.97 7.62 5.65
N GLN A 98 -12.83 6.90 4.59
CA GLN A 98 -12.97 7.52 3.27
C GLN A 98 -13.25 6.47 2.21
N GLY A 99 -13.73 6.89 1.08
CA GLY A 99 -13.95 6.02 -0.05
C GLY A 99 -12.69 5.82 -0.85
N ASP A 100 -12.83 5.29 -2.04
CA ASP A 100 -11.68 4.99 -2.86
C ASP A 100 -10.99 6.25 -3.33
N ILE A 101 -9.70 6.14 -3.53
CA ILE A 101 -8.90 7.23 -4.07
C ILE A 101 -8.95 7.12 -5.58
N SER A 102 -9.12 8.22 -6.27
CA SER A 102 -9.23 8.21 -7.73
C SER A 102 -7.90 7.90 -8.39
N ALA A 103 -7.98 7.38 -9.62
CA ALA A 103 -6.79 7.08 -10.39
C ALA A 103 -5.93 8.31 -10.62
N SER A 104 -6.56 9.46 -10.80
CA SER A 104 -5.81 10.67 -11.05
C SER A 104 -5.03 11.12 -9.82
N VAL A 105 -5.60 10.96 -8.62
CA VAL A 105 -4.89 11.32 -7.40
C VAL A 105 -3.72 10.35 -7.20
N LEU A 106 -3.93 9.06 -7.47
CA LEU A 106 -2.86 8.09 -7.35
C LEU A 106 -1.71 8.42 -8.29
N ARG A 107 -2.05 8.81 -9.52
CA ARG A 107 -1.04 9.19 -10.48
C ARG A 107 -0.24 10.39 -9.99
N GLN A 108 -0.92 11.37 -9.39
CA GLN A 108 -0.23 12.55 -8.88
C GLN A 108 0.74 12.19 -7.76
N ILE A 109 0.36 11.29 -6.87
CA ILE A 109 1.24 10.88 -5.79
C ILE A 109 2.47 10.17 -6.35
N ILE A 110 2.26 9.26 -7.30
CA ILE A 110 3.35 8.53 -7.90
C ILE A 110 4.31 9.49 -8.62
N GLU A 111 3.75 10.39 -9.39
CA GLU A 111 4.59 11.31 -10.18
C GLU A 111 5.33 12.29 -9.28
N GLY A 112 4.71 12.69 -8.20
CA GLY A 112 5.38 13.55 -7.25
C GLY A 112 6.57 12.84 -6.62
N GLU A 113 6.41 11.56 -6.32
CA GLU A 113 7.50 10.81 -5.71
C GLU A 113 8.62 10.57 -6.72
N LEU A 114 8.27 10.24 -7.96
CA LEU A 114 9.30 9.98 -8.97
C LEU A 114 10.10 11.22 -9.34
N SER A 115 9.49 12.40 -9.25
CA SER A 115 10.22 13.59 -9.62
C SER A 115 10.92 14.22 -8.44
N SER A 116 10.83 13.64 -7.26
CA SER A 116 11.44 14.20 -6.11
C SER A 116 12.84 13.68 -6.05
N ASP A 117 13.75 14.49 -5.86
CA ASP A 117 15.11 14.02 -5.72
C ASP A 117 15.72 14.34 -4.42
#